data_c3a3698f5de9cf7f2deba4a23f8f7b01
#
_entry.id   c3a3698f5de9cf7f2deba4a23f8f7b01
#
_cell.length_a   1.000
_cell.length_b   1.000
_cell.length_c   1.000
_cell.angle_alpha   90.00
_cell.angle_beta   90.00
_cell.angle_gamma   90.00
#
_symmetry.space_group_name_H-M   'P 1'
#
loop_
_entity.id
_entity.type
_entity.pdbx_description
1 polymer ?
#
loop_
_entity_poly.entity_id
_entity_poly.type
_entity_poly.pdbx_seq_one_letter_code
_entity_poly.pdbx_strand_id
1 'polypeptide(L)'
;SQNIGLGLNPGLKLNAAQQEKMHAIARQMGIDNLMARLPGELSGGQRQRVALARCLVREQPILLLDEPFSALDPALRQEMLTLVSTSCQQQKMTLLMVSHSVEDAARIATRSVVVADGRIAWQGKTNELLSGKASASALLGITG
;
A
#
# COMPACT_ATOMS: atom_id res chain seq x y z
N SER A 1 18.02 -1.45 8.28
CA SER A 1 18.23 -2.15 7.00
C SER A 1 17.85 -3.63 7.07
N GLN A 2 18.10 -4.30 8.20
CA GLN A 2 17.76 -5.72 8.36
C GLN A 2 16.26 -6.00 8.16
N ASN A 3 15.39 -5.12 8.64
CA ASN A 3 13.94 -5.29 8.48
C ASN A 3 13.50 -5.28 7.02
N ILE A 4 14.13 -4.47 6.18
CA ILE A 4 13.84 -4.42 4.74
C ILE A 4 14.53 -5.60 4.03
N GLY A 5 15.77 -5.88 4.37
CA GLY A 5 16.55 -6.96 3.76
C GLY A 5 15.92 -8.35 3.96
N LEU A 6 15.29 -8.59 5.11
CA LEU A 6 14.58 -9.85 5.38
C LEU A 6 13.42 -10.09 4.41
N GLY A 7 12.86 -9.03 3.80
CA GLY A 7 11.85 -9.16 2.77
C GLY A 7 12.34 -9.83 1.51
N LEU A 8 13.64 -9.74 1.20
CA LEU A 8 14.26 -10.38 0.04
C LEU A 8 14.78 -11.79 0.37
N ASN A 9 15.61 -11.89 1.40
CA ASN A 9 16.31 -13.13 1.75
C ASN A 9 16.35 -13.30 3.28
N PRO A 10 15.29 -13.83 3.90
CA PRO A 10 15.28 -14.04 5.35
C PRO A 10 16.45 -14.94 5.77
N GLY A 11 17.29 -14.42 6.67
CA GLY A 11 18.42 -15.16 7.21
C GLY A 11 19.67 -15.22 6.33
N LEU A 12 19.68 -14.57 5.17
CA LEU A 12 20.82 -14.54 4.26
C LEU A 12 21.35 -13.10 4.10
N LYS A 13 22.64 -13.00 3.74
CA LYS A 13 23.23 -11.71 3.38
C LYS A 13 22.70 -11.27 2.02
N LEU A 14 22.41 -9.97 1.91
CA LEU A 14 22.00 -9.38 0.65
C LEU A 14 23.19 -9.24 -0.29
N ASN A 15 23.02 -9.53 -1.57
CA ASN A 15 24.01 -9.19 -2.59
C ASN A 15 23.97 -7.69 -2.92
N ALA A 16 24.90 -7.20 -3.73
CA ALA A 16 25.02 -5.78 -4.06
C ALA A 16 23.76 -5.23 -4.73
N ALA A 17 23.16 -5.98 -5.66
CA ALA A 17 21.93 -5.57 -6.35
C ALA A 17 20.74 -5.46 -5.39
N GLN A 18 20.61 -6.41 -4.47
CA GLN A 18 19.56 -6.39 -3.46
C GLN A 18 19.72 -5.22 -2.48
N GLN A 19 20.97 -4.92 -2.10
CA GLN A 19 21.26 -3.76 -1.26
C GLN A 19 20.93 -2.44 -1.96
N GLU A 20 21.26 -2.30 -3.23
CA GLU A 20 20.90 -1.12 -4.01
C GLU A 20 19.38 -0.93 -4.09
N LYS A 21 18.65 -2.02 -4.35
CA LYS A 21 17.19 -1.99 -4.36
C LYS A 21 16.62 -1.57 -3.01
N MET A 22 17.14 -2.12 -1.93
CA MET A 22 16.74 -1.77 -0.58
C MET A 22 16.95 -0.28 -0.30
N HIS A 23 18.12 0.26 -0.67
CA HIS A 23 18.42 1.68 -0.48
C HIS A 23 17.54 2.58 -1.34
N ALA A 24 17.26 2.18 -2.57
CA ALA A 24 16.38 2.92 -3.47
C ALA A 24 14.95 3.01 -2.90
N ILE A 25 14.42 1.89 -2.41
CA ILE A 25 13.10 1.84 -1.78
C ILE A 25 13.08 2.67 -0.50
N ALA A 26 14.11 2.55 0.34
CA ALA A 26 14.20 3.30 1.59
C ALA A 26 14.22 4.81 1.33
N ARG A 27 14.94 5.27 0.33
CA ARG A 27 14.95 6.69 -0.07
C ARG A 27 13.59 7.13 -0.57
N GLN A 28 12.94 6.34 -1.41
CA GLN A 28 11.61 6.63 -1.93
C GLN A 28 10.58 6.75 -0.81
N MET A 29 10.69 5.91 0.21
CA MET A 29 9.80 5.92 1.37
C MET A 29 10.18 6.96 2.43
N GLY A 30 11.31 7.65 2.27
CA GLY A 30 11.78 8.63 3.22
C GLY A 30 12.26 8.03 4.54
N ILE A 31 12.77 6.80 4.52
CA ILE A 31 13.21 6.08 5.72
C ILE A 31 14.66 5.64 5.68
N ASP A 32 15.44 6.13 4.72
CA ASP A 32 16.85 5.77 4.59
C ASP A 32 17.67 6.08 5.86
N ASN A 33 17.34 7.16 6.56
CA ASN A 33 17.95 7.51 7.84
C ASN A 33 17.41 6.70 9.03
N LEU A 34 16.36 5.92 8.85
CA LEU A 34 15.72 5.14 9.91
C LEU A 34 16.08 3.66 9.86
N MET A 35 16.77 3.22 8.82
CA MET A 35 17.01 1.80 8.56
C MET A 35 17.81 1.10 9.66
N ALA A 36 18.66 1.82 10.37
CA ALA A 36 19.47 1.28 11.46
C ALA A 36 18.77 1.33 12.83
N ARG A 37 17.60 1.95 12.92
CA ARG A 37 16.87 2.09 14.18
C ARG A 37 16.11 0.82 14.53
N LEU A 38 16.01 0.53 15.84
CA LEU A 38 15.19 -0.55 16.35
C LEU A 38 13.70 -0.19 16.19
N PRO A 39 12.81 -1.20 15.99
CA PRO A 39 11.38 -0.93 15.83
C PRO A 39 10.77 -0.10 16.97
N GLY A 40 11.22 -0.27 18.21
CA GLY A 40 10.74 0.50 19.35
C GLY A 40 11.11 1.98 19.34
N GLU A 41 12.07 2.38 18.52
CA GLU A 41 12.53 3.77 18.37
C GLU A 41 11.77 4.53 17.29
N LEU A 42 10.85 3.86 16.57
CA LEU A 42 10.14 4.43 15.44
C LEU A 42 8.75 4.90 15.86
N SER A 43 8.28 6.01 15.27
CA SER A 43 6.88 6.43 15.37
C SER A 43 5.96 5.43 14.64
N GLY A 44 4.65 5.52 14.86
CA GLY A 44 3.67 4.67 14.17
C GLY A 44 3.76 4.80 12.64
N GLY A 45 3.87 6.03 12.12
CA GLY A 45 4.03 6.26 10.69
C GLY A 45 5.35 5.73 10.14
N GLN A 46 6.43 5.87 10.89
CA GLN A 46 7.74 5.34 10.50
C GLN A 46 7.72 3.81 10.46
N ARG A 47 7.08 3.15 11.42
CA ARG A 47 6.90 1.69 11.42
C ARG A 47 6.11 1.22 10.21
N GLN A 48 5.06 1.94 9.86
CA GLN A 48 4.25 1.62 8.68
C GLN A 48 5.07 1.72 7.39
N ARG A 49 5.88 2.78 7.25
CA ARG A 49 6.76 2.93 6.09
C ARG A 49 7.80 1.82 6.00
N VAL A 50 8.42 1.43 7.11
CA VAL A 50 9.38 0.33 7.14
C VAL A 50 8.70 -0.99 6.77
N ALA A 51 7.53 -1.27 7.31
CA ALA A 51 6.77 -2.48 6.99
C ALA A 51 6.40 -2.52 5.50
N LEU A 52 5.97 -1.40 4.93
CA LEU A 52 5.64 -1.31 3.51
C LEU A 52 6.88 -1.51 2.64
N ALA A 53 8.01 -0.91 3.00
CA ALA A 53 9.27 -1.09 2.28
C ALA A 53 9.70 -2.56 2.26
N ARG A 54 9.50 -3.30 3.35
CA ARG A 54 9.77 -4.75 3.41
C ARG A 54 8.94 -5.52 2.38
N CYS A 55 7.67 -5.17 2.24
CA CYS A 55 6.80 -5.80 1.25
C CYS A 55 7.25 -5.49 -0.17
N LEU A 56 7.65 -4.26 -0.45
CA LEU A 56 8.09 -3.83 -1.77
C LEU A 56 9.41 -4.48 -2.20
N VAL A 57 10.31 -4.75 -1.26
CA VAL A 57 11.61 -5.37 -1.53
C VAL A 57 11.48 -6.83 -1.97
N ARG A 58 10.37 -7.48 -1.66
CA ARG A 58 10.16 -8.90 -1.95
C ARG A 58 9.99 -9.23 -3.44
N GLU A 59 9.87 -8.25 -4.31
CA GLU A 59 9.74 -8.44 -5.78
C GLU A 59 8.59 -9.35 -6.20
N GLN A 60 7.54 -9.43 -5.42
CA GLN A 60 6.35 -10.19 -5.78
C GLN A 60 5.53 -9.42 -6.81
N PRO A 61 4.86 -10.12 -7.77
CA PRO A 61 4.05 -9.44 -8.78
C PRO A 61 2.80 -8.77 -8.22
N ILE A 62 2.34 -9.21 -7.06
CA ILE A 62 1.13 -8.69 -6.41
C ILE A 62 1.46 -8.30 -4.98
N LEU A 63 1.06 -7.09 -4.59
CA LEU A 63 1.08 -6.62 -3.22
C LEU A 63 -0.35 -6.61 -2.69
N LEU A 64 -0.60 -7.38 -1.63
CA LEU A 64 -1.91 -7.48 -0.99
C LEU A 64 -1.87 -6.77 0.36
N LEU A 65 -2.71 -5.76 0.53
CA LEU A 65 -2.80 -4.97 1.75
C LEU A 65 -4.24 -4.97 2.28
N ASP A 66 -4.41 -5.30 3.55
CA ASP A 66 -5.72 -5.32 4.22
C ASP A 66 -5.78 -4.17 5.22
N GLU A 67 -6.51 -3.12 4.85
CA GLU A 67 -6.69 -1.89 5.64
C GLU A 67 -5.38 -1.36 6.26
N PRO A 68 -4.33 -1.17 5.46
CA PRO A 68 -2.99 -0.96 5.99
C PRO A 68 -2.82 0.37 6.73
N PHE A 69 -3.67 1.35 6.46
CA PHE A 69 -3.51 2.72 6.96
C PHE A 69 -4.71 3.22 7.76
N SER A 70 -5.59 2.32 8.20
CA SER A 70 -6.84 2.69 8.89
C SER A 70 -6.61 3.40 10.22
N ALA A 71 -5.49 3.15 10.89
CA ALA A 71 -5.16 3.76 12.18
C ALA A 71 -4.39 5.08 12.07
N LEU A 72 -4.07 5.53 10.86
CA LEU A 72 -3.31 6.76 10.63
C LEU A 72 -4.23 7.97 10.55
N ASP A 73 -3.70 9.15 10.91
CA ASP A 73 -4.42 10.39 10.69
C ASP A 73 -4.63 10.65 9.18
N PRO A 74 -5.61 11.51 8.79
CA PRO A 74 -5.96 11.68 7.38
C PRO A 74 -4.81 12.14 6.48
N ALA A 75 -3.96 13.04 6.95
CA ALA A 75 -2.85 13.54 6.14
C ALA A 75 -1.79 12.47 5.90
N LEU A 76 -1.40 11.76 6.96
CA LEU A 76 -0.43 10.67 6.87
C LEU A 76 -0.98 9.50 6.04
N ARG A 77 -2.27 9.19 6.19
CA ARG A 77 -2.93 8.17 5.40
C ARG A 77 -2.84 8.46 3.90
N GLN A 78 -3.15 9.69 3.50
CA GLN A 78 -3.07 10.09 2.09
C GLN A 78 -1.63 10.02 1.56
N GLU A 79 -0.67 10.45 2.36
CA GLU A 79 0.75 10.34 2.02
C GLU A 79 1.15 8.89 1.78
N MET A 80 0.75 7.98 2.66
CA MET A 80 1.07 6.55 2.54
C MET A 80 0.38 5.90 1.34
N LEU A 81 -0.86 6.26 1.06
CA LEU A 81 -1.56 5.78 -0.13
C LEU A 81 -0.84 6.19 -1.42
N THR A 82 -0.39 7.43 -1.51
CA THR A 82 0.37 7.91 -2.65
C THR A 82 1.69 7.18 -2.79
N LEU A 83 2.41 6.99 -1.68
CA LEU A 83 3.69 6.28 -1.68
C LEU A 83 3.55 4.83 -2.16
N VAL A 84 2.56 4.09 -1.66
CA VAL A 84 2.36 2.69 -2.07
C VAL A 84 1.96 2.60 -3.53
N SER A 85 1.07 3.46 -3.98
CA SER A 85 0.63 3.47 -5.38
C SER A 85 1.79 3.77 -6.32
N THR A 86 2.57 4.81 -6.04
CA THR A 86 3.73 5.19 -6.85
C THR A 86 4.79 4.09 -6.87
N SER A 87 5.07 3.50 -5.71
CA SER A 87 6.07 2.43 -5.60
C SER A 87 5.66 1.18 -6.37
N CYS A 88 4.39 0.80 -6.30
CA CYS A 88 3.89 -0.35 -7.07
C CYS A 88 3.97 -0.09 -8.59
N GLN A 89 3.65 1.12 -9.03
CA GLN A 89 3.77 1.49 -10.44
C GLN A 89 5.23 1.41 -10.92
N GLN A 90 6.16 1.94 -10.14
CA GLN A 90 7.57 1.95 -10.49
C GLN A 90 8.16 0.55 -10.55
N GLN A 91 7.71 -0.36 -9.69
CA GLN A 91 8.19 -1.74 -9.64
C GLN A 91 7.32 -2.70 -10.45
N LYS A 92 6.32 -2.19 -11.17
CA LYS A 92 5.40 -2.99 -11.99
C LYS A 92 4.69 -4.07 -11.18
N MET A 93 4.31 -3.73 -9.95
CA MET A 93 3.53 -4.60 -9.07
C MET A 93 2.06 -4.26 -9.18
N THR A 94 1.21 -5.27 -9.12
CA THR A 94 -0.23 -5.07 -8.98
C THR A 94 -0.57 -4.89 -7.51
N LEU A 95 -1.26 -3.80 -7.18
CA LEU A 95 -1.71 -3.52 -5.82
C LEU A 95 -3.16 -3.96 -5.66
N LEU A 96 -3.42 -4.82 -4.69
CA LEU A 96 -4.76 -5.16 -4.24
C LEU A 96 -4.91 -4.73 -2.78
N MET A 97 -5.83 -3.79 -2.54
CA MET A 97 -6.03 -3.21 -1.21
C MET A 97 -7.47 -3.37 -0.76
N VAL A 98 -7.66 -3.82 0.47
CA VAL A 98 -8.96 -3.82 1.13
C VAL A 98 -9.07 -2.54 1.96
N SER A 99 -10.17 -1.80 1.78
CA SER A 99 -10.45 -0.56 2.51
C SER A 99 -11.95 -0.37 2.71
N HIS A 100 -12.32 0.29 3.80
CA HIS A 100 -13.70 0.74 4.03
C HIS A 100 -13.91 2.18 3.56
N SER A 101 -12.89 2.81 3.00
CA SER A 101 -12.94 4.22 2.62
C SER A 101 -13.06 4.38 1.10
N VAL A 102 -14.12 5.04 0.69
CA VAL A 102 -14.31 5.44 -0.72
C VAL A 102 -13.21 6.41 -1.16
N GLU A 103 -12.71 7.23 -0.25
CA GLU A 103 -11.64 8.19 -0.53
C GLU A 103 -10.34 7.49 -0.92
N ASP A 104 -10.04 6.35 -0.30
CA ASP A 104 -8.87 5.55 -0.66
C ASP A 104 -8.97 5.08 -2.11
N ALA A 105 -10.13 4.55 -2.50
CA ALA A 105 -10.36 4.10 -3.86
C ALA A 105 -10.25 5.24 -4.86
N ALA A 106 -10.84 6.39 -4.53
CA ALA A 106 -10.79 7.59 -5.36
C ALA A 106 -9.35 8.03 -5.63
N ARG A 107 -8.49 7.87 -4.64
CA ARG A 107 -7.11 8.36 -4.72
C ARG A 107 -6.20 7.46 -5.54
N ILE A 108 -6.33 6.14 -5.42
CA ILE A 108 -5.32 5.22 -5.97
C ILE A 108 -5.86 4.11 -6.86
N ALA A 109 -7.17 3.82 -6.85
CA ALA A 109 -7.70 2.65 -7.54
C ALA A 109 -8.24 3.00 -8.93
N THR A 110 -7.77 2.28 -9.95
CA THR A 110 -8.35 2.34 -11.30
C THR A 110 -9.61 1.49 -11.38
N ARG A 111 -9.58 0.35 -10.71
CA ARG A 111 -10.72 -0.57 -10.64
C ARG A 111 -11.07 -0.86 -9.19
N SER A 112 -12.33 -1.15 -8.97
CA SER A 112 -12.85 -1.46 -7.62
C SER A 112 -13.74 -2.68 -7.66
N VAL A 113 -13.74 -3.39 -6.53
CA VAL A 113 -14.64 -4.50 -6.25
C VAL A 113 -15.39 -4.14 -4.96
N VAL A 114 -16.71 -4.19 -5.00
CA VAL A 114 -17.54 -3.95 -3.82
C VAL A 114 -18.02 -5.30 -3.28
N VAL A 115 -17.72 -5.54 -2.00
CA VAL A 115 -18.14 -6.75 -1.29
C VAL A 115 -19.24 -6.39 -0.30
N ALA A 116 -20.33 -7.13 -0.34
CA ALA A 116 -21.43 -6.97 0.60
C ALA A 116 -22.02 -8.35 0.90
N ASP A 117 -22.37 -8.60 2.15
CA ASP A 117 -22.97 -9.86 2.61
C ASP A 117 -22.16 -11.10 2.19
N GLY A 118 -20.84 -11.00 2.25
CA GLY A 118 -19.93 -12.10 1.92
C GLY A 118 -19.83 -12.42 0.43
N ARG A 119 -20.30 -11.52 -0.44
CA ARG A 119 -20.31 -11.72 -1.89
C ARG A 119 -19.79 -10.49 -2.61
N ILE A 120 -19.31 -10.70 -3.85
CA ILE A 120 -18.99 -9.59 -4.74
C ILE A 120 -20.31 -9.00 -5.24
N ALA A 121 -20.63 -7.78 -4.78
CA ALA A 121 -21.83 -7.07 -5.17
C ALA A 121 -21.66 -6.35 -6.52
N TRP A 122 -20.42 -5.92 -6.83
CA TRP A 122 -20.12 -5.19 -8.05
C TRP A 122 -18.60 -5.18 -8.30
N GLN A 123 -18.22 -5.09 -9.57
CA GLN A 123 -16.83 -4.85 -9.95
C GLN A 123 -16.79 -4.03 -11.24
N GLY A 124 -15.81 -3.17 -11.36
CA GLY A 124 -15.67 -2.32 -12.53
C GLY A 124 -14.70 -1.17 -12.32
N LYS A 125 -14.82 -0.15 -13.17
CA LYS A 125 -13.98 1.03 -13.07
C LYS A 125 -14.39 1.87 -11.85
N THR A 126 -13.40 2.31 -11.10
CA THR A 126 -13.63 3.13 -9.89
C THR A 126 -14.42 4.40 -10.22
N ASN A 127 -14.16 5.02 -11.35
CA ASN A 127 -14.88 6.23 -11.78
C ASN A 127 -16.40 6.01 -11.92
N GLU A 128 -16.82 4.85 -12.40
CA GLU A 128 -18.25 4.50 -12.51
C GLU A 128 -18.89 4.37 -11.13
N LEU A 129 -18.16 3.75 -10.20
CA LEU A 129 -18.62 3.61 -8.82
C LEU A 129 -18.76 4.98 -8.14
N LEU A 130 -17.76 5.83 -8.28
CA LEU A 130 -17.72 7.15 -7.62
C LEU A 130 -18.71 8.15 -8.22
N SER A 131 -19.05 8.00 -9.50
CA SER A 131 -20.02 8.88 -10.16
C SER A 131 -21.48 8.57 -9.81
N GLY A 132 -21.72 7.52 -9.02
CA GLY A 132 -23.08 7.08 -8.66
C GLY A 132 -23.77 6.25 -9.76
N LYS A 133 -23.08 5.95 -10.86
CA LYS A 133 -23.65 5.20 -12.00
C LYS A 133 -23.63 3.68 -11.81
N ALA A 134 -22.80 3.19 -10.91
CA ALA A 134 -22.73 1.75 -10.65
C ALA A 134 -23.88 1.28 -9.77
N SER A 135 -24.34 0.06 -9.98
CA SER A 135 -25.42 -0.53 -9.18
C SER A 135 -25.10 -0.60 -7.68
N ALA A 136 -23.81 -0.69 -7.34
CA ALA A 136 -23.36 -0.77 -5.95
C ALA A 136 -23.07 0.60 -5.31
N SER A 137 -23.22 1.70 -6.05
CA SER A 137 -22.89 3.04 -5.51
C SER A 137 -23.69 3.38 -4.26
N ALA A 138 -24.96 2.99 -4.24
CA ALA A 138 -25.85 3.23 -3.08
C ALA A 138 -25.37 2.50 -1.81
N LEU A 139 -24.75 1.33 -1.95
CA LEU A 139 -24.21 0.56 -0.82
C LEU A 139 -23.08 1.31 -0.10
N LEU A 140 -22.43 2.23 -0.80
CA LEU A 140 -21.34 3.04 -0.29
C LEU A 140 -21.78 4.46 0.08
N GLY A 141 -23.07 4.76 0.00
CA GLY A 141 -23.60 6.10 0.24
C GLY A 141 -23.31 7.10 -0.86
N ILE A 142 -22.95 6.63 -2.06
CA ILE A 142 -22.66 7.48 -3.22
C ILE A 142 -23.95 7.70 -4.01
N THR A 143 -24.30 8.96 -4.22
CA THR A 143 -25.47 9.36 -5.03
C THR A 143 -24.99 9.98 -6.34
N GLY A 144 -25.67 9.63 -7.42
CA GLY A 144 -25.38 10.17 -8.75
C GLY A 144 -25.91 11.58 -8.96
#